data_7e111f2bd49e7c6820099caecee43278
#
_entry.id   7e111f2bd49e7c6820099caecee43278
#
_cell.length_a   1.000
_cell.length_b   1.000
_cell.length_c   1.000
_cell.angle_alpha   90.00
_cell.angle_beta   90.00
_cell.angle_gamma   90.00
#
_symmetry.space_group_name_H-M   'P 1'
#
loop_
_entity.id
_entity.type
_entity.pdbx_description
1 polymer ?
#
loop_
_entity_poly.entity_id
_entity_poly.type
_entity_poly.pdbx_seq_one_letter_code
_entity_poly.pdbx_strand_id
1 'polypeptide(L)'
;MEFILNPIVISVVVLCALCLARVNVLLALIAASLVAGLTGGLGLTKSMELLSGGFSANATTALSYILLGTFAVAIAHTGLMQMLVRWIGSKMGGRPLVFCFGLAFIACLSQNVVPVHIAFIPLLIPPLLKLMNRMKLDRRAVSCALGFGLTAPYVSLPIGFGRIFQGIVAQSMTQNGMAVTVADVASVAWIAGLSMVVGLVLAVFYFTRRPRTYLDKPVVGVTESDEEIRFGLRHWVTLGAIVAAVAVQIMLESLPLAALLGLIIMLAGGAFQFKKLDDHIASGISMMGFIAFVMLIAGGYAAILKETGAVNSLIEGVVPLMGESKWVAATIITLIGLLVTMGIGTSFGTVPILAVIYVPLCTAVGFSVPATILLMTIAGALGDAGSPASDSTLGPTSGLNADGQHNHIWDTCVPTFLAYNVTLLVAGIVVSQFI
;
A
#
# COMPACT_ATOMS: atom_id res chain seq x y z
N MET A 1 0.28 -31.91 -8.79
CA MET A 1 1.56 -31.75 -8.06
C MET A 1 2.40 -30.60 -8.60
N GLU A 2 2.37 -30.33 -9.89
CA GLU A 2 3.12 -29.23 -10.54
C GLU A 2 2.77 -27.82 -10.01
N PHE A 3 1.52 -27.58 -9.64
CA PHE A 3 1.07 -26.32 -9.06
C PHE A 3 1.82 -25.95 -7.77
N ILE A 4 2.06 -26.92 -6.87
CA ILE A 4 2.73 -26.69 -5.58
C ILE A 4 4.23 -26.37 -5.79
N LEU A 5 4.81 -26.85 -6.87
CA LEU A 5 6.22 -26.63 -7.23
C LEU A 5 6.42 -25.34 -8.05
N ASN A 6 5.35 -24.56 -8.29
CA ASN A 6 5.43 -23.32 -9.03
C ASN A 6 6.28 -22.27 -8.27
N PRO A 7 7.21 -21.58 -8.93
CA PRO A 7 8.10 -20.58 -8.31
C PRO A 7 7.37 -19.49 -7.53
N ILE A 8 6.18 -19.04 -8.01
CA ILE A 8 5.36 -18.04 -7.29
C ILE A 8 4.87 -18.62 -5.97
N VAL A 9 4.28 -19.83 -5.99
CA VAL A 9 3.73 -20.46 -4.78
C VAL A 9 4.82 -20.67 -3.75
N ILE A 10 5.94 -21.29 -4.13
CA ILE A 10 7.04 -21.58 -3.22
C ILE A 10 7.62 -20.28 -2.65
N SER A 11 7.89 -19.29 -3.49
CA SER A 11 8.54 -18.05 -3.05
C SER A 11 7.62 -17.20 -2.15
N VAL A 12 6.30 -17.15 -2.42
CA VAL A 12 5.35 -16.46 -1.55
C VAL A 12 5.21 -17.18 -0.20
N VAL A 13 5.18 -18.51 -0.20
CA VAL A 13 5.18 -19.30 1.05
C VAL A 13 6.45 -19.02 1.85
N VAL A 14 7.62 -19.00 1.20
CA VAL A 14 8.90 -18.68 1.86
C VAL A 14 8.88 -17.25 2.41
N LEU A 15 8.41 -16.26 1.62
CA LEU A 15 8.27 -14.87 2.08
C LEU A 15 7.41 -14.80 3.35
N CYS A 16 6.21 -15.37 3.28
CA CYS A 16 5.28 -15.34 4.41
C CYS A 16 5.84 -16.08 5.63
N ALA A 17 6.44 -17.26 5.45
CA ALA A 17 7.02 -18.04 6.53
C ALA A 17 8.16 -17.28 7.23
N LEU A 18 9.08 -16.69 6.47
CA LEU A 18 10.19 -15.89 7.03
C LEU A 18 9.67 -14.64 7.74
N CYS A 19 8.67 -13.95 7.18
CA CYS A 19 8.06 -12.79 7.82
C CYS A 19 7.34 -13.15 9.13
N LEU A 20 6.60 -14.25 9.15
CA LEU A 20 5.94 -14.75 10.37
C LEU A 20 6.96 -15.22 11.42
N ALA A 21 8.11 -15.76 10.99
CA ALA A 21 9.25 -16.08 11.84
C ALA A 21 10.03 -14.83 12.31
N ARG A 22 9.53 -13.62 12.02
CA ARG A 22 10.12 -12.32 12.38
C ARG A 22 11.48 -12.01 11.72
N VAL A 23 11.79 -12.63 10.60
CA VAL A 23 12.92 -12.23 9.77
C VAL A 23 12.63 -10.84 9.19
N ASN A 24 13.66 -10.02 9.03
CA ASN A 24 13.52 -8.70 8.42
C ASN A 24 12.92 -8.84 7.00
N VAL A 25 11.89 -8.05 6.68
CA VAL A 25 11.12 -8.11 5.43
C VAL A 25 12.00 -8.00 4.19
N LEU A 26 13.02 -7.14 4.24
CA LEU A 26 13.97 -6.95 3.15
C LEU A 26 14.75 -8.24 2.86
N LEU A 27 15.25 -8.88 3.90
CA LEU A 27 15.97 -10.17 3.77
C LEU A 27 15.01 -11.28 3.35
N ALA A 28 13.80 -11.30 3.88
CA ALA A 28 12.76 -12.27 3.51
C ALA A 28 12.39 -12.14 2.03
N LEU A 29 12.27 -10.92 1.52
CA LEU A 29 11.95 -10.64 0.12
C LEU A 29 13.10 -11.01 -0.82
N ILE A 30 14.36 -10.72 -0.43
CA ILE A 30 15.55 -11.17 -1.18
C ILE A 30 15.59 -12.71 -1.22
N ALA A 31 15.42 -13.38 -0.09
CA ALA A 31 15.41 -14.83 -0.03
C ALA A 31 14.29 -15.43 -0.90
N ALA A 32 13.08 -14.90 -0.82
CA ALA A 32 11.96 -15.30 -1.67
C ALA A 32 12.26 -15.11 -3.16
N SER A 33 12.89 -13.98 -3.52
CA SER A 33 13.31 -13.70 -4.90
C SER A 33 14.31 -14.73 -5.43
N LEU A 34 15.33 -15.06 -4.63
CA LEU A 34 16.32 -16.08 -5.00
C LEU A 34 15.70 -17.47 -5.08
N VAL A 35 14.80 -17.81 -4.18
CA VAL A 35 14.03 -19.07 -4.23
C VAL A 35 13.18 -19.13 -5.49
N ALA A 36 12.49 -18.05 -5.86
CA ALA A 36 11.73 -17.99 -7.10
C ALA A 36 12.61 -18.25 -8.34
N GLY A 37 13.79 -17.61 -8.39
CA GLY A 37 14.74 -17.81 -9.47
C GLY A 37 15.27 -19.25 -9.56
N LEU A 38 15.68 -19.81 -8.42
CA LEU A 38 16.20 -21.19 -8.36
C LEU A 38 15.13 -22.22 -8.73
N THR A 39 13.92 -22.10 -8.19
CA THR A 39 12.81 -23.01 -8.51
C THR A 39 12.29 -22.82 -9.94
N GLY A 40 12.47 -21.62 -10.52
CA GLY A 40 12.20 -21.33 -11.92
C GLY A 40 13.32 -21.73 -12.89
N GLY A 41 14.37 -22.42 -12.42
CA GLY A 41 15.48 -22.90 -13.25
C GLY A 41 16.57 -21.88 -13.53
N LEU A 42 16.55 -20.70 -12.91
CA LEU A 42 17.60 -19.69 -12.98
C LEU A 42 18.69 -20.02 -11.95
N GLY A 43 19.96 -19.87 -12.32
CA GLY A 43 21.06 -19.95 -11.35
C GLY A 43 21.07 -18.73 -10.40
N LEU A 44 21.78 -18.84 -9.27
CA LEU A 44 21.90 -17.77 -8.27
C LEU A 44 22.40 -16.45 -8.87
N THR A 45 23.44 -16.52 -9.71
CA THR A 45 24.02 -15.33 -10.36
C THR A 45 22.98 -14.61 -11.23
N LYS A 46 22.27 -15.36 -12.07
CA LYS A 46 21.24 -14.80 -12.96
C LYS A 46 20.06 -14.23 -12.17
N SER A 47 19.64 -14.91 -11.11
CA SER A 47 18.60 -14.42 -10.22
C SER A 47 19.01 -13.10 -9.56
N MET A 48 20.27 -12.95 -9.15
CA MET A 48 20.77 -11.72 -8.55
C MET A 48 20.92 -10.57 -9.56
N GLU A 49 21.31 -10.87 -10.80
CA GLU A 49 21.32 -9.90 -11.90
C GLU A 49 19.92 -9.38 -12.20
N LEU A 50 18.93 -10.27 -12.30
CA LEU A 50 17.53 -9.90 -12.53
C LEU A 50 16.95 -9.10 -11.35
N LEU A 51 17.29 -9.51 -10.11
CA LEU A 51 16.88 -8.80 -8.92
C LEU A 51 17.34 -7.34 -8.95
N SER A 52 18.64 -7.12 -9.19
CA SER A 52 19.22 -5.78 -9.24
C SER A 52 18.79 -5.00 -10.50
N GLY A 53 18.71 -5.67 -11.65
CA GLY A 53 18.23 -5.06 -12.91
C GLY A 53 16.77 -4.59 -12.85
N GLY A 54 15.93 -5.33 -12.10
CA GLY A 54 14.53 -4.99 -11.91
C GLY A 54 14.28 -3.78 -10.99
N PHE A 55 15.31 -3.24 -10.32
CA PHE A 55 15.18 -2.02 -9.52
C PHE A 55 14.70 -0.82 -10.33
N SER A 56 15.02 -0.77 -11.62
CA SER A 56 14.58 0.29 -12.54
C SER A 56 13.05 0.43 -12.60
N ALA A 57 12.31 -0.66 -12.43
CA ALA A 57 10.84 -0.65 -12.46
C ALA A 57 10.24 0.22 -11.34
N ASN A 58 10.88 0.27 -10.17
CA ASN A 58 10.41 1.02 -9.01
C ASN A 58 11.36 2.16 -8.60
N ALA A 59 12.35 2.51 -9.43
CA ALA A 59 13.32 3.55 -9.11
C ALA A 59 12.67 4.92 -8.87
N THR A 60 11.71 5.31 -9.70
CA THR A 60 10.95 6.55 -9.53
C THR A 60 10.14 6.56 -8.23
N THR A 61 9.55 5.42 -7.86
CA THR A 61 8.83 5.26 -6.59
C THR A 61 9.75 5.43 -5.40
N ALA A 62 10.91 4.78 -5.42
CA ALA A 62 11.92 4.89 -4.37
C ALA A 62 12.45 6.33 -4.21
N LEU A 63 12.76 7.01 -5.33
CA LEU A 63 13.15 8.42 -5.34
C LEU A 63 12.04 9.31 -4.76
N SER A 64 10.80 9.04 -5.14
CA SER A 64 9.63 9.76 -4.61
C SER A 64 9.56 9.66 -3.08
N TYR A 65 9.75 8.47 -2.53
CA TYR A 65 9.69 8.25 -1.08
C TYR A 65 10.79 9.01 -0.33
N ILE A 66 12.01 9.03 -0.84
CA ILE A 66 13.12 9.79 -0.24
C ILE A 66 12.81 11.29 -0.26
N LEU A 67 12.41 11.84 -1.40
CA LEU A 67 12.08 13.27 -1.53
C LEU A 67 10.86 13.67 -0.70
N LEU A 68 9.80 12.85 -0.72
CA LEU A 68 8.61 13.06 0.10
C LEU A 68 8.94 12.94 1.59
N GLY A 69 9.79 11.99 1.99
CA GLY A 69 10.28 11.88 3.36
C GLY A 69 11.04 13.13 3.80
N THR A 70 11.90 13.66 2.93
CA THR A 70 12.63 14.94 3.19
C THR A 70 11.66 16.12 3.32
N PHE A 71 10.69 16.22 2.40
CA PHE A 71 9.65 17.26 2.44
C PHE A 71 8.80 17.14 3.71
N ALA A 72 8.48 15.90 4.08
CA ALA A 72 7.77 15.57 5.30
C ALA A 72 8.51 16.04 6.56
N VAL A 73 9.81 15.77 6.66
CA VAL A 73 10.65 16.25 7.77
C VAL A 73 10.71 17.78 7.80
N ALA A 74 10.86 18.42 6.63
CA ALA A 74 10.84 19.88 6.55
C ALA A 74 9.51 20.47 7.06
N ILE A 75 8.36 19.90 6.69
CA ILE A 75 7.03 20.29 7.21
C ILE A 75 6.96 20.11 8.73
N ALA A 76 7.43 18.97 9.27
CA ALA A 76 7.40 18.69 10.70
C ALA A 76 8.15 19.75 11.52
N HIS A 77 9.29 20.25 11.02
CA HIS A 77 10.07 21.29 11.68
C HIS A 77 9.41 22.67 11.71
N THR A 78 8.37 22.90 10.91
CA THR A 78 7.64 24.18 10.96
C THR A 78 6.67 24.29 12.13
N GLY A 79 6.32 23.16 12.76
CA GLY A 79 5.31 23.12 13.82
C GLY A 79 3.88 22.94 13.32
N LEU A 80 3.66 22.89 12.01
CA LEU A 80 2.33 22.74 11.42
C LEU A 80 1.67 21.41 11.86
N MET A 81 2.49 20.34 11.97
CA MET A 81 2.01 19.04 12.44
C MET A 81 1.56 19.04 13.88
N GLN A 82 2.26 19.72 14.78
CA GLN A 82 1.84 19.86 16.18
C GLN A 82 0.48 20.58 16.30
N MET A 83 0.24 21.59 15.46
CA MET A 83 -1.05 22.28 15.41
C MET A 83 -2.17 21.34 14.93
N LEU A 84 -1.93 20.56 13.87
CA LEU A 84 -2.88 19.58 13.36
C LEU A 84 -3.19 18.48 14.40
N VAL A 85 -2.16 17.99 15.08
CA VAL A 85 -2.28 16.97 16.14
C VAL A 85 -3.12 17.51 17.33
N ARG A 86 -2.88 18.76 17.77
CA ARG A 86 -3.69 19.39 18.81
C ARG A 86 -5.15 19.54 18.38
N TRP A 87 -5.39 19.93 17.13
CA TRP A 87 -6.74 20.02 16.57
C TRP A 87 -7.46 18.66 16.52
N ILE A 88 -6.77 17.62 16.01
CA ILE A 88 -7.29 16.23 16.01
C ILE A 88 -7.56 15.76 17.44
N GLY A 89 -6.61 15.97 18.36
CA GLY A 89 -6.73 15.58 19.76
C GLY A 89 -7.92 16.24 20.46
N SER A 90 -8.18 17.53 20.17
CA SER A 90 -9.30 18.28 20.76
C SER A 90 -10.67 17.83 20.23
N LYS A 91 -10.76 17.44 18.96
CA LYS A 91 -12.02 17.03 18.33
C LYS A 91 -12.34 15.55 18.44
N MET A 92 -11.31 14.71 18.44
CA MET A 92 -11.44 13.23 18.37
C MET A 92 -10.91 12.52 19.64
N GLY A 93 -10.31 13.26 20.57
CA GLY A 93 -9.74 12.72 21.81
C GLY A 93 -10.80 12.07 22.69
N GLY A 94 -10.48 10.87 23.24
CA GLY A 94 -11.35 10.14 24.15
C GLY A 94 -12.36 9.19 23.51
N ARG A 95 -12.47 9.15 22.18
CA ARG A 95 -13.39 8.24 21.46
C ARG A 95 -12.62 7.39 20.42
N PRO A 96 -12.12 6.19 20.79
CA PRO A 96 -11.32 5.34 19.91
C PRO A 96 -11.93 5.07 18.53
N LEU A 97 -13.24 4.82 18.48
CA LEU A 97 -13.97 4.59 17.21
C LEU A 97 -13.91 5.81 16.29
N VAL A 98 -14.26 7.00 16.81
CA VAL A 98 -14.26 8.25 16.04
C VAL A 98 -12.85 8.57 15.55
N PHE A 99 -11.84 8.30 16.38
CA PHE A 99 -10.45 8.49 16.03
C PHE A 99 -10.02 7.60 14.86
N CYS A 100 -10.32 6.29 14.91
CA CYS A 100 -9.97 5.37 13.83
C CYS A 100 -10.69 5.70 12.52
N PHE A 101 -12.00 5.95 12.54
CA PHE A 101 -12.73 6.32 11.32
C PHE A 101 -12.30 7.68 10.78
N GLY A 102 -11.97 8.63 11.64
CA GLY A 102 -11.41 9.91 11.23
C GLY A 102 -10.05 9.76 10.54
N LEU A 103 -9.16 8.92 11.07
CA LEU A 103 -7.89 8.60 10.41
C LEU A 103 -8.10 7.88 9.08
N ALA A 104 -9.04 6.94 9.00
CA ALA A 104 -9.41 6.30 7.74
C ALA A 104 -9.86 7.33 6.68
N PHE A 105 -10.71 8.29 7.09
CA PHE A 105 -11.15 9.37 6.20
C PHE A 105 -10.01 10.27 5.74
N ILE A 106 -9.11 10.67 6.64
CA ILE A 106 -7.91 11.46 6.29
C ILE A 106 -7.02 10.68 5.31
N ALA A 107 -6.84 9.39 5.55
CA ALA A 107 -6.06 8.53 4.65
C ALA A 107 -6.71 8.42 3.26
N CYS A 108 -8.05 8.34 3.17
CA CYS A 108 -8.77 8.37 1.89
C CYS A 108 -8.51 9.66 1.10
N LEU A 109 -8.49 10.80 1.78
CA LEU A 109 -8.21 12.09 1.14
C LEU A 109 -6.77 12.17 0.65
N SER A 110 -5.81 11.65 1.42
CA SER A 110 -4.38 11.70 1.07
C SER A 110 -4.02 10.83 -0.14
N GLN A 111 -4.81 9.82 -0.44
CA GLN A 111 -4.57 8.95 -1.59
C GLN A 111 -5.15 9.49 -2.89
N ASN A 112 -6.33 10.09 -2.83
CA ASN A 112 -7.08 10.44 -4.04
C ASN A 112 -7.21 11.93 -4.31
N VAL A 113 -7.30 12.75 -3.27
CA VAL A 113 -7.51 14.20 -3.40
C VAL A 113 -6.20 14.95 -3.24
N VAL A 114 -5.38 14.54 -2.29
CA VAL A 114 -4.04 15.10 -2.04
C VAL A 114 -3.05 13.97 -2.26
N PRO A 115 -2.44 13.82 -3.45
CA PRO A 115 -1.62 12.66 -3.78
C PRO A 115 -0.26 12.70 -3.06
N VAL A 116 -0.30 12.76 -1.74
CA VAL A 116 0.87 12.66 -0.86
C VAL A 116 1.19 11.20 -0.57
N HIS A 117 0.31 10.30 -1.00
CA HIS A 117 0.42 8.85 -0.82
C HIS A 117 0.68 8.50 0.66
N ILE A 118 1.60 7.60 0.94
CA ILE A 118 1.93 7.15 2.30
C ILE A 118 2.76 8.17 3.09
N ALA A 119 3.34 9.18 2.45
CA ALA A 119 4.29 10.12 3.10
C ALA A 119 3.67 10.96 4.23
N PHE A 120 2.33 11.10 4.26
CA PHE A 120 1.65 11.78 5.37
C PHE A 120 1.70 10.98 6.68
N ILE A 121 1.82 9.65 6.61
CA ILE A 121 1.73 8.77 7.78
C ILE A 121 2.90 8.98 8.75
N PRO A 122 4.18 8.97 8.30
CA PRO A 122 5.31 9.27 9.18
C PRO A 122 5.27 10.67 9.79
N LEU A 123 4.47 11.59 9.21
CA LEU A 123 4.27 12.93 9.74
C LEU A 123 3.17 12.99 10.77
N LEU A 124 2.01 12.41 10.43
CA LEU A 124 0.79 12.56 11.21
C LEU A 124 0.76 11.60 12.40
N ILE A 125 1.19 10.35 12.21
CA ILE A 125 0.97 9.29 13.19
C ILE A 125 1.90 9.36 14.41
N PRO A 126 3.23 9.58 14.29
CA PRO A 126 4.13 9.60 15.44
C PRO A 126 3.70 10.59 16.54
N PRO A 127 3.32 11.86 16.26
CA PRO A 127 2.83 12.76 17.28
C PRO A 127 1.52 12.32 17.95
N LEU A 128 0.70 11.49 17.27
CA LEU A 128 -0.55 10.96 17.79
C LEU A 128 -0.37 9.73 18.70
N LEU A 129 0.83 9.12 18.74
CA LEU A 129 1.09 7.92 19.55
C LEU A 129 0.81 8.13 21.03
N LYS A 130 1.20 9.28 21.59
CA LYS A 130 0.88 9.61 22.98
C LYS A 130 -0.64 9.67 23.25
N LEU A 131 -1.41 10.22 22.33
CA LEU A 131 -2.86 10.25 22.42
C LEU A 131 -3.45 8.85 22.35
N MET A 132 -2.95 8.00 21.45
CA MET A 132 -3.35 6.58 21.34
C MET A 132 -3.03 5.82 22.63
N ASN A 133 -1.85 6.05 23.24
CA ASN A 133 -1.45 5.44 24.52
C ASN A 133 -2.40 5.84 25.65
N ARG A 134 -2.75 7.14 25.77
CA ARG A 134 -3.73 7.64 26.76
C ARG A 134 -5.10 7.00 26.60
N MET A 135 -5.54 6.78 25.36
CA MET A 135 -6.81 6.10 25.05
C MET A 135 -6.73 4.58 25.21
N LYS A 136 -5.55 4.01 25.51
CA LYS A 136 -5.27 2.56 25.50
C LYS A 136 -5.73 1.91 24.19
N LEU A 137 -5.60 2.66 23.08
CA LEU A 137 -6.05 2.23 21.76
C LEU A 137 -5.10 1.18 21.21
N ASP A 138 -5.64 0.02 20.81
CA ASP A 138 -4.86 -0.96 20.06
C ASP A 138 -4.50 -0.41 18.69
N ARG A 139 -3.19 -0.25 18.43
CA ARG A 139 -2.67 0.32 17.18
C ARG A 139 -3.01 -0.51 15.94
N ARG A 140 -3.44 -1.77 16.12
CA ARG A 140 -3.96 -2.61 15.02
C ARG A 140 -5.25 -2.04 14.42
N ALA A 141 -6.10 -1.38 15.23
CA ALA A 141 -7.26 -0.65 14.70
C ALA A 141 -6.83 0.50 13.78
N VAL A 142 -5.78 1.21 14.17
CA VAL A 142 -5.24 2.33 13.38
C VAL A 142 -4.55 1.83 12.12
N SER A 143 -3.80 0.72 12.18
CA SER A 143 -3.18 0.14 10.98
C SER A 143 -4.24 -0.29 9.96
N CYS A 144 -5.35 -0.90 10.40
CA CYS A 144 -6.48 -1.20 9.53
C CYS A 144 -7.11 0.09 8.96
N ALA A 145 -7.34 1.11 9.78
CA ALA A 145 -7.92 2.37 9.33
C ALA A 145 -7.07 3.06 8.25
N LEU A 146 -5.76 3.10 8.44
CA LEU A 146 -4.82 3.65 7.46
C LEU A 146 -4.76 2.79 6.19
N GLY A 147 -4.63 1.47 6.32
CA GLY A 147 -4.61 0.54 5.19
C GLY A 147 -5.89 0.62 4.34
N PHE A 148 -7.06 0.80 4.98
CA PHE A 148 -8.30 1.09 4.27
C PHE A 148 -8.19 2.33 3.40
N GLY A 149 -7.78 3.44 4.01
CA GLY A 149 -7.68 4.73 3.31
C GLY A 149 -6.66 4.72 2.17
N LEU A 150 -5.60 3.92 2.30
CA LEU A 150 -4.60 3.77 1.25
C LEU A 150 -5.04 2.86 0.10
N THR A 151 -5.95 1.91 0.32
CA THR A 151 -6.29 0.91 -0.69
C THR A 151 -7.71 1.08 -1.25
N ALA A 152 -8.73 1.16 -0.40
CA ALA A 152 -10.12 1.14 -0.84
C ALA A 152 -10.50 2.27 -1.81
N PRO A 153 -10.06 3.53 -1.64
CA PRO A 153 -10.45 4.61 -2.53
C PRO A 153 -9.91 4.46 -3.96
N TYR A 154 -8.64 4.07 -4.15
CA TYR A 154 -8.11 3.94 -5.51
C TYR A 154 -8.67 2.71 -6.23
N VAL A 155 -9.04 1.68 -5.51
CA VAL A 155 -9.69 0.51 -6.09
C VAL A 155 -11.10 0.86 -6.57
N SER A 156 -11.87 1.62 -5.77
CA SER A 156 -13.32 1.78 -5.94
C SER A 156 -13.77 3.07 -6.61
N LEU A 157 -13.01 4.16 -6.49
CA LEU A 157 -13.42 5.49 -6.97
C LEU A 157 -12.61 5.92 -8.21
N PRO A 158 -13.27 6.36 -9.31
CA PRO A 158 -12.57 6.80 -10.54
C PRO A 158 -12.00 8.22 -10.42
N ILE A 159 -11.33 8.54 -9.30
CA ILE A 159 -10.80 9.87 -8.98
C ILE A 159 -9.34 9.74 -8.56
N GLY A 160 -8.47 10.63 -9.00
CA GLY A 160 -7.05 10.63 -8.64
C GLY A 160 -6.36 9.31 -9.01
N PHE A 161 -5.69 8.67 -8.08
CA PHE A 161 -5.06 7.37 -8.28
C PHE A 161 -6.03 6.28 -8.73
N GLY A 162 -7.32 6.37 -8.30
CA GLY A 162 -8.33 5.41 -8.72
C GLY A 162 -8.62 5.47 -10.21
N ARG A 163 -8.57 6.65 -10.84
CA ARG A 163 -8.72 6.78 -12.30
C ARG A 163 -7.55 6.09 -13.03
N ILE A 164 -6.33 6.20 -12.49
CA ILE A 164 -5.15 5.53 -13.04
C ILE A 164 -5.30 4.02 -12.91
N PHE A 165 -5.62 3.51 -11.72
CA PHE A 165 -5.82 2.09 -11.47
C PHE A 165 -6.90 1.48 -12.37
N GLN A 166 -8.09 2.10 -12.41
CA GLN A 166 -9.19 1.64 -13.25
C GLN A 166 -8.89 1.76 -14.75
N GLY A 167 -8.08 2.75 -15.14
CA GLY A 167 -7.54 2.88 -16.48
C GLY A 167 -6.64 1.72 -16.88
N ILE A 168 -5.75 1.30 -15.96
CA ILE A 168 -4.87 0.12 -16.17
C ILE A 168 -5.71 -1.16 -16.27
N VAL A 169 -6.73 -1.33 -15.43
CA VAL A 169 -7.65 -2.47 -15.53
C VAL A 169 -8.35 -2.49 -16.89
N ALA A 170 -8.97 -1.37 -17.30
CA ALA A 170 -9.68 -1.27 -18.59
C ALA A 170 -8.74 -1.52 -19.78
N GLN A 171 -7.59 -0.90 -19.79
CA GLN A 171 -6.60 -1.06 -20.86
C GLN A 171 -6.07 -2.50 -20.93
N SER A 172 -5.74 -3.10 -19.78
CA SER A 172 -5.20 -4.46 -19.74
C SER A 172 -6.24 -5.50 -20.19
N MET A 173 -7.50 -5.35 -19.78
CA MET A 173 -8.58 -6.23 -20.24
C MET A 173 -8.83 -6.08 -21.73
N THR A 174 -8.83 -4.85 -22.26
CA THR A 174 -9.03 -4.58 -23.69
C THR A 174 -7.90 -5.17 -24.52
N GLN A 175 -6.65 -5.04 -24.08
CA GLN A 175 -5.47 -5.63 -24.76
C GLN A 175 -5.50 -7.15 -24.82
N ASN A 176 -6.22 -7.79 -23.88
CA ASN A 176 -6.38 -9.25 -23.82
C ASN A 176 -7.71 -9.76 -24.40
N GLY A 177 -8.42 -8.93 -25.18
CA GLY A 177 -9.56 -9.35 -25.98
C GLY A 177 -10.93 -9.08 -25.37
N MET A 178 -11.04 -8.39 -24.22
CA MET A 178 -12.30 -7.99 -23.62
C MET A 178 -12.40 -6.46 -23.59
N ALA A 179 -13.12 -5.87 -24.54
CA ALA A 179 -13.28 -4.42 -24.66
C ALA A 179 -14.01 -3.86 -23.43
N VAL A 180 -13.32 -3.08 -22.63
CA VAL A 180 -13.79 -2.48 -21.37
C VAL A 180 -13.31 -1.04 -21.27
N THR A 181 -14.20 -0.15 -20.83
CA THR A 181 -13.90 1.26 -20.56
C THR A 181 -13.68 1.50 -19.06
N VAL A 182 -13.10 2.66 -18.72
CA VAL A 182 -12.98 3.08 -17.31
C VAL A 182 -14.35 3.21 -16.63
N ALA A 183 -15.38 3.61 -17.39
CA ALA A 183 -16.74 3.71 -16.87
C ALA A 183 -17.31 2.33 -16.50
N ASP A 184 -17.03 1.31 -17.32
CA ASP A 184 -17.45 -0.07 -17.03
C ASP A 184 -16.74 -0.58 -15.76
N VAL A 185 -15.44 -0.32 -15.61
CA VAL A 185 -14.72 -0.67 -14.38
C VAL A 185 -15.30 0.06 -13.16
N ALA A 186 -15.55 1.36 -13.28
CA ALA A 186 -16.12 2.16 -12.18
C ALA A 186 -17.50 1.66 -11.75
N SER A 187 -18.30 1.18 -12.71
CA SER A 187 -19.67 0.65 -12.44
C SER A 187 -19.68 -0.58 -11.54
N VAL A 188 -18.55 -1.29 -11.43
CA VAL A 188 -18.40 -2.55 -10.67
C VAL A 188 -17.44 -2.42 -9.51
N ALA A 189 -16.37 -1.61 -9.64
CA ALA A 189 -15.27 -1.50 -8.68
C ALA A 189 -15.70 -1.06 -7.27
N TRP A 190 -16.82 -0.32 -7.16
CA TRP A 190 -17.39 0.07 -5.86
C TRP A 190 -17.71 -1.13 -4.95
N ILE A 191 -17.97 -2.32 -5.52
CA ILE A 191 -18.24 -3.55 -4.77
C ILE A 191 -17.02 -3.97 -3.97
N ALA A 192 -15.83 -3.86 -4.58
CA ALA A 192 -14.57 -4.11 -3.87
C ALA A 192 -14.37 -3.10 -2.72
N GLY A 193 -14.64 -1.82 -2.97
CA GLY A 193 -14.60 -0.79 -1.92
C GLY A 193 -15.58 -1.06 -0.78
N LEU A 194 -16.81 -1.45 -1.09
CA LEU A 194 -17.82 -1.78 -0.08
C LEU A 194 -17.39 -3.00 0.77
N SER A 195 -16.80 -4.02 0.16
CA SER A 195 -16.28 -5.17 0.90
C SER A 195 -15.16 -4.76 1.87
N MET A 196 -14.31 -3.82 1.47
CA MET A 196 -13.29 -3.27 2.35
C MET A 196 -13.88 -2.40 3.48
N VAL A 197 -14.99 -1.67 3.23
CA VAL A 197 -15.72 -0.95 4.30
C VAL A 197 -16.21 -1.93 5.36
N VAL A 198 -16.77 -3.09 4.96
CA VAL A 198 -17.16 -4.15 5.89
C VAL A 198 -15.95 -4.60 6.71
N GLY A 199 -14.82 -4.86 6.06
CA GLY A 199 -13.57 -5.23 6.74
C GLY A 199 -13.09 -4.17 7.73
N LEU A 200 -13.12 -2.89 7.34
CA LEU A 200 -12.79 -1.76 8.22
C LEU A 200 -13.67 -1.73 9.48
N VAL A 201 -14.99 -1.80 9.28
CA VAL A 201 -15.95 -1.75 10.38
C VAL A 201 -15.68 -2.90 11.36
N LEU A 202 -15.55 -4.13 10.86
CA LEU A 202 -15.29 -5.31 11.68
C LEU A 202 -13.96 -5.18 12.43
N ALA A 203 -12.87 -4.78 11.77
CA ALA A 203 -11.56 -4.65 12.37
C ALA A 203 -11.52 -3.54 13.44
N VAL A 204 -12.06 -2.35 13.13
CA VAL A 204 -12.08 -1.22 14.06
C VAL A 204 -12.92 -1.57 15.30
N PHE A 205 -14.11 -2.14 15.12
CA PHE A 205 -14.94 -2.56 16.26
C PHE A 205 -14.27 -3.66 17.11
N TYR A 206 -13.60 -4.63 16.47
CA TYR A 206 -12.91 -5.70 17.18
C TYR A 206 -11.74 -5.19 18.01
N PHE A 207 -10.83 -4.42 17.41
CA PHE A 207 -9.61 -3.96 18.07
C PHE A 207 -9.86 -2.82 19.07
N THR A 208 -10.81 -1.92 18.83
CA THR A 208 -11.12 -0.84 19.79
C THR A 208 -11.77 -1.35 21.07
N ARG A 209 -12.38 -2.54 21.05
CA ARG A 209 -12.92 -3.21 22.26
C ARG A 209 -11.86 -3.96 23.05
N ARG A 210 -10.64 -4.07 22.56
CA ARG A 210 -9.51 -4.76 23.20
C ARG A 210 -8.42 -3.75 23.54
N PRO A 211 -8.52 -3.06 24.70
CA PRO A 211 -7.54 -2.04 25.08
C PRO A 211 -6.15 -2.67 25.21
N ARG A 212 -5.14 -1.98 24.65
CA ARG A 212 -3.73 -2.38 24.73
C ARG A 212 -2.92 -1.24 25.33
N THR A 213 -2.08 -1.56 26.31
CA THR A 213 -1.20 -0.58 26.96
C THR A 213 0.15 -0.55 26.27
N TYR A 214 0.69 0.64 26.09
CA TYR A 214 2.01 0.89 25.54
C TYR A 214 2.82 1.75 26.52
N LEU A 215 4.12 1.57 26.52
CA LEU A 215 5.02 2.39 27.34
C LEU A 215 5.19 3.77 26.70
N ASP A 216 5.33 4.80 27.53
CA ASP A 216 5.72 6.13 27.03
C ASP A 216 7.21 6.14 26.71
N LYS A 217 7.52 5.93 25.43
CA LYS A 217 8.88 5.95 24.89
C LYS A 217 9.09 7.19 24.03
N PRO A 218 10.35 7.65 23.88
CA PRO A 218 10.68 8.70 22.93
C PRO A 218 10.22 8.32 21.52
N VAL A 219 9.65 9.27 20.81
CA VAL A 219 9.16 9.07 19.43
C VAL A 219 10.17 9.69 18.47
N VAL A 220 10.69 8.89 17.55
CA VAL A 220 11.65 9.35 16.55
C VAL A 220 10.99 10.40 15.63
N GLY A 221 11.65 11.54 15.43
CA GLY A 221 11.18 12.61 14.55
C GLY A 221 10.17 13.58 15.17
N VAL A 222 9.84 13.44 16.45
CA VAL A 222 8.97 14.38 17.17
C VAL A 222 9.80 15.19 18.17
N THR A 223 9.94 16.48 17.91
CA THR A 223 10.52 17.42 18.88
C THR A 223 9.42 17.81 19.87
N GLU A 224 9.59 17.46 21.13
CA GLU A 224 8.69 17.90 22.21
C GLU A 224 9.02 19.36 22.54
N SER A 225 8.35 20.31 21.93
CA SER A 225 8.30 21.67 22.41
C SER A 225 6.89 21.94 22.93
N ASP A 226 6.78 22.21 24.23
CA ASP A 226 5.54 22.71 24.85
C ASP A 226 5.24 24.19 24.48
N GLU A 227 6.08 24.80 23.64
CA GLU A 227 5.86 26.16 23.20
C GLU A 227 4.56 26.29 22.40
N GLU A 228 3.76 27.31 22.74
CA GLU A 228 2.63 27.72 21.94
C GLU A 228 3.11 28.16 20.56
N ILE A 229 2.96 27.29 19.57
CA ILE A 229 3.32 27.62 18.20
C ILE A 229 2.27 28.58 17.68
N ARG A 230 2.64 29.86 17.53
CA ARG A 230 1.80 30.87 16.89
C ARG A 230 1.88 30.72 15.39
N PHE A 231 0.70 30.77 14.74
CA PHE A 231 0.62 30.72 13.29
C PHE A 231 1.31 31.94 12.68
N GLY A 232 2.32 31.73 11.85
CA GLY A 232 3.15 32.80 11.27
C GLY A 232 3.47 32.54 9.79
N LEU A 233 4.31 33.42 9.20
CA LEU A 233 4.65 33.39 7.77
C LEU A 233 5.18 32.02 7.31
N ARG A 234 6.04 31.37 8.12
CA ARG A 234 6.58 30.03 7.81
C ARG A 234 5.50 28.98 7.59
N HIS A 235 4.38 29.08 8.32
CA HIS A 235 3.24 28.14 8.18
C HIS A 235 2.48 28.40 6.88
N TRP A 236 2.30 29.69 6.48
CA TRP A 236 1.71 30.04 5.19
C TRP A 236 2.58 29.56 4.02
N VAL A 237 3.89 29.74 4.11
CA VAL A 237 4.85 29.21 3.11
C VAL A 237 4.73 27.70 3.02
N THR A 238 4.67 27.00 4.15
CA THR A 238 4.53 25.55 4.19
C THR A 238 3.22 25.08 3.55
N LEU A 239 2.10 25.73 3.88
CA LEU A 239 0.81 25.43 3.25
C LEU A 239 0.84 25.70 1.74
N GLY A 240 1.43 26.82 1.33
CA GLY A 240 1.65 27.14 -0.09
C GLY A 240 2.51 26.10 -0.80
N ALA A 241 3.56 25.61 -0.16
CA ALA A 241 4.42 24.53 -0.66
C ALA A 241 3.65 23.21 -0.82
N ILE A 242 2.82 22.86 0.15
CA ILE A 242 1.95 21.67 0.07
C ILE A 242 0.97 21.80 -1.10
N VAL A 243 0.29 22.94 -1.22
CA VAL A 243 -0.67 23.20 -2.32
C VAL A 243 0.03 23.15 -3.67
N ALA A 244 1.20 23.76 -3.80
CA ALA A 244 1.99 23.74 -5.04
C ALA A 244 2.47 22.31 -5.39
N ALA A 245 2.93 21.55 -4.40
CA ALA A 245 3.31 20.14 -4.60
C ALA A 245 2.12 19.30 -5.10
N VAL A 246 0.94 19.49 -4.50
CA VAL A 246 -0.30 18.84 -4.95
C VAL A 246 -0.67 19.24 -6.38
N ALA A 247 -0.58 20.54 -6.71
CA ALA A 247 -0.87 21.03 -8.05
C ALA A 247 0.07 20.41 -9.09
N VAL A 248 1.39 20.38 -8.81
CA VAL A 248 2.38 19.74 -9.69
C VAL A 248 2.10 18.25 -9.85
N GLN A 249 1.75 17.55 -8.78
CA GLN A 249 1.41 16.13 -8.85
C GLN A 249 0.19 15.88 -9.74
N ILE A 250 -0.84 16.74 -9.67
CA ILE A 250 -2.04 16.59 -10.51
C ILE A 250 -1.74 16.94 -11.97
N MET A 251 -0.91 17.98 -12.22
CA MET A 251 -0.63 18.47 -13.57
C MET A 251 0.41 17.65 -14.31
N LEU A 252 1.44 17.18 -13.62
CA LEU A 252 2.61 16.51 -14.23
C LEU A 252 2.67 15.01 -13.89
N GLU A 253 1.77 14.49 -13.05
CA GLU A 253 1.74 13.10 -12.58
C GLU A 253 3.09 12.61 -12.04
N SER A 254 3.87 13.52 -11.42
CA SER A 254 5.23 13.27 -10.94
C SER A 254 5.40 13.61 -9.45
N LEU A 255 5.39 12.58 -8.62
CA LEU A 255 5.65 12.68 -7.18
C LEU A 255 7.05 13.27 -6.85
N PRO A 256 8.14 12.84 -7.52
CA PRO A 256 9.46 13.40 -7.21
C PRO A 256 9.53 14.90 -7.51
N LEU A 257 8.96 15.36 -8.64
CA LEU A 257 8.92 16.79 -8.99
C LEU A 257 8.04 17.57 -8.00
N ALA A 258 6.92 17.02 -7.59
CA ALA A 258 6.04 17.63 -6.60
C ALA A 258 6.78 17.86 -5.26
N ALA A 259 7.45 16.82 -4.75
CA ALA A 259 8.21 16.91 -3.51
C ALA A 259 9.39 17.89 -3.60
N LEU A 260 10.11 17.85 -4.72
CA LEU A 260 11.23 18.76 -4.96
C LEU A 260 10.78 20.23 -5.02
N LEU A 261 9.68 20.53 -5.74
CA LEU A 261 9.12 21.88 -5.78
C LEU A 261 8.67 22.35 -4.39
N GLY A 262 8.01 21.46 -3.62
CA GLY A 262 7.63 21.75 -2.25
C GLY A 262 8.81 22.15 -1.37
N LEU A 263 9.92 21.40 -1.46
CA LEU A 263 11.17 21.71 -0.75
C LEU A 263 11.76 23.06 -1.19
N ILE A 264 11.79 23.32 -2.50
CA ILE A 264 12.31 24.59 -3.05
C ILE A 264 11.49 25.78 -2.54
N ILE A 265 10.15 25.68 -2.56
CA ILE A 265 9.27 26.75 -2.06
C ILE A 265 9.51 26.99 -0.55
N MET A 266 9.60 25.92 0.25
CA MET A 266 9.86 26.03 1.69
C MET A 266 11.22 26.68 1.98
N LEU A 267 12.24 26.33 1.22
CA LEU A 267 13.59 26.90 1.34
C LEU A 267 13.60 28.37 0.94
N ALA A 268 13.07 28.71 -0.24
CA ALA A 268 13.00 30.07 -0.77
C ALA A 268 12.13 31.00 0.12
N GLY A 269 11.05 30.47 0.67
CA GLY A 269 10.16 31.18 1.59
C GLY A 269 10.65 31.24 3.04
N GLY A 270 11.86 30.70 3.34
CA GLY A 270 12.47 30.75 4.67
C GLY A 270 11.74 29.92 5.73
N ALA A 271 10.99 28.89 5.33
CA ALA A 271 10.35 27.98 6.28
C ALA A 271 11.39 27.15 7.05
N PHE A 272 12.54 26.88 6.44
CA PHE A 272 13.74 26.34 7.09
C PHE A 272 15.03 26.91 6.48
N GLN A 273 16.15 26.76 7.19
CA GLN A 273 17.46 27.29 6.78
C GLN A 273 18.18 26.34 5.84
N PHE A 274 18.85 26.85 4.81
CA PHE A 274 19.66 26.06 3.87
C PHE A 274 20.67 25.14 4.58
N LYS A 275 21.30 25.63 5.64
CA LYS A 275 22.28 24.86 6.47
C LYS A 275 21.68 23.58 7.10
N LYS A 276 20.36 23.49 7.21
CA LYS A 276 19.65 22.31 7.74
C LYS A 276 19.14 21.35 6.65
N LEU A 277 19.42 21.66 5.38
CA LEU A 277 18.93 20.83 4.27
C LEU A 277 19.49 19.41 4.34
N ASP A 278 20.79 19.27 4.61
CA ASP A 278 21.42 17.94 4.73
C ASP A 278 20.84 17.13 5.88
N ASP A 279 20.54 17.76 7.02
CA ASP A 279 19.89 17.12 8.15
C ASP A 279 18.47 16.65 7.80
N HIS A 280 17.73 17.45 7.01
CA HIS A 280 16.39 17.09 6.55
C HIS A 280 16.44 15.93 5.55
N ILE A 281 17.42 15.92 4.64
CA ILE A 281 17.63 14.82 3.70
C ILE A 281 17.99 13.54 4.46
N ALA A 282 18.97 13.60 5.37
CA ALA A 282 19.37 12.45 6.19
C ALA A 282 18.19 11.88 7.01
N SER A 283 17.40 12.76 7.61
CA SER A 283 16.19 12.36 8.35
C SER A 283 15.11 11.80 7.44
N GLY A 284 14.92 12.35 6.23
CA GLY A 284 14.00 11.84 5.21
C GLY A 284 14.40 10.44 4.74
N ILE A 285 15.69 10.20 4.49
CA ILE A 285 16.25 8.89 4.16
C ILE A 285 16.05 7.92 5.33
N SER A 286 16.34 8.33 6.56
CA SER A 286 16.10 7.49 7.75
C SER A 286 14.63 7.10 7.90
N MET A 287 13.70 7.99 7.55
CA MET A 287 12.26 7.78 7.66
C MET A 287 11.72 6.85 6.57
N MET A 288 12.09 7.08 5.32
CA MET A 288 11.48 6.44 4.14
C MET A 288 12.41 5.47 3.40
N GLY A 289 13.70 5.44 3.72
CA GLY A 289 14.70 4.69 2.96
C GLY A 289 14.49 3.18 3.01
N PHE A 290 14.04 2.65 4.17
CA PHE A 290 13.70 1.24 4.28
C PHE A 290 12.58 0.86 3.30
N ILE A 291 11.50 1.64 3.26
CA ILE A 291 10.36 1.41 2.36
C ILE A 291 10.81 1.54 0.90
N ALA A 292 11.56 2.59 0.58
CA ALA A 292 12.10 2.81 -0.76
C ALA A 292 12.92 1.61 -1.23
N PHE A 293 13.77 1.05 -0.36
CA PHE A 293 14.60 -0.10 -0.71
C PHE A 293 13.79 -1.40 -0.86
N VAL A 294 12.79 -1.63 -0.01
CA VAL A 294 11.86 -2.77 -0.16
C VAL A 294 11.14 -2.69 -1.52
N MET A 295 10.72 -1.50 -1.94
CA MET A 295 10.07 -1.32 -3.25
C MET A 295 11.00 -1.63 -4.43
N LEU A 296 12.29 -1.25 -4.33
CA LEU A 296 13.27 -1.63 -5.34
C LEU A 296 13.40 -3.16 -5.46
N ILE A 297 13.52 -3.85 -4.33
CA ILE A 297 13.62 -5.32 -4.30
C ILE A 297 12.34 -5.96 -4.84
N ALA A 298 11.17 -5.42 -4.53
CA ALA A 298 9.89 -5.91 -5.06
C ALA A 298 9.84 -5.83 -6.60
N GLY A 299 10.39 -4.75 -7.19
CA GLY A 299 10.55 -4.63 -8.65
C GLY A 299 11.46 -5.72 -9.23
N GLY A 300 12.56 -6.02 -8.54
CA GLY A 300 13.47 -7.12 -8.92
C GLY A 300 12.84 -8.51 -8.80
N TYR A 301 12.06 -8.72 -7.73
CA TYR A 301 11.31 -9.95 -7.56
C TYR A 301 10.30 -10.17 -8.69
N ALA A 302 9.56 -9.13 -9.06
CA ALA A 302 8.64 -9.17 -10.20
C ALA A 302 9.36 -9.52 -11.52
N ALA A 303 10.57 -8.98 -11.73
CA ALA A 303 11.39 -9.30 -12.91
C ALA A 303 11.78 -10.78 -12.95
N ILE A 304 12.16 -11.37 -11.81
CA ILE A 304 12.46 -12.81 -11.70
C ILE A 304 11.22 -13.65 -12.01
N LEU A 305 10.07 -13.33 -11.41
CA LEU A 305 8.83 -14.07 -11.66
C LEU A 305 8.40 -14.03 -13.13
N LYS A 306 8.64 -12.92 -13.80
CA LYS A 306 8.37 -12.75 -15.23
C LYS A 306 9.32 -13.60 -16.08
N GLU A 307 10.62 -13.56 -15.79
CA GLU A 307 11.65 -14.30 -16.56
C GLU A 307 11.51 -15.82 -16.41
N THR A 308 11.11 -16.30 -15.23
CA THR A 308 10.88 -17.73 -14.99
C THR A 308 9.65 -18.27 -15.71
N GLY A 309 8.78 -17.42 -16.28
CA GLY A 309 7.51 -17.86 -16.85
C GLY A 309 6.55 -18.46 -15.81
N ALA A 310 6.82 -18.24 -14.52
CA ALA A 310 6.11 -18.86 -13.41
C ALA A 310 4.60 -18.55 -13.42
N VAL A 311 4.21 -17.39 -13.96
CA VAL A 311 2.80 -17.00 -14.09
C VAL A 311 2.10 -17.96 -15.06
N ASN A 312 2.66 -18.18 -16.24
CA ASN A 312 2.06 -19.07 -17.25
C ASN A 312 1.95 -20.52 -16.76
N SER A 313 3.02 -21.04 -16.16
CA SER A 313 3.00 -22.41 -15.61
C SER A 313 2.03 -22.57 -14.43
N LEU A 314 1.81 -21.49 -13.65
CA LEU A 314 0.80 -21.48 -12.59
C LEU A 314 -0.62 -21.68 -13.18
N ILE A 315 -0.90 -21.02 -14.30
CA ILE A 315 -2.19 -21.12 -15.00
C ILE A 315 -2.42 -22.50 -15.54
N GLU A 316 -1.44 -23.01 -16.32
CA GLU A 316 -1.53 -24.34 -16.93
C GLU A 316 -1.77 -25.42 -15.88
N GLY A 317 -1.16 -25.29 -14.71
CA GLY A 317 -1.35 -26.21 -13.59
C GLY A 317 -2.72 -26.10 -12.90
N VAL A 318 -3.38 -24.95 -13.01
CA VAL A 318 -4.62 -24.66 -12.26
C VAL A 318 -5.88 -24.83 -13.14
N VAL A 319 -5.81 -24.53 -14.43
CA VAL A 319 -6.95 -24.66 -15.36
C VAL A 319 -7.66 -26.04 -15.27
N PRO A 320 -6.94 -27.18 -15.23
CA PRO A 320 -7.59 -28.47 -15.10
C PRO A 320 -8.35 -28.69 -13.79
N LEU A 321 -8.04 -27.91 -12.73
CA LEU A 321 -8.67 -28.01 -11.42
C LEU A 321 -10.01 -27.23 -11.34
N MET A 322 -10.26 -26.33 -12.29
CA MET A 322 -11.45 -25.48 -12.26
C MET A 322 -12.76 -26.22 -12.61
N GLY A 323 -12.69 -27.22 -13.48
CA GLY A 323 -13.87 -27.93 -13.95
C GLY A 323 -14.91 -26.99 -14.57
N GLU A 324 -16.20 -27.38 -14.54
CA GLU A 324 -17.32 -26.59 -15.07
C GLU A 324 -17.96 -25.63 -14.02
N SER A 325 -17.48 -25.65 -12.77
CA SER A 325 -18.07 -24.89 -11.68
C SER A 325 -17.53 -23.46 -11.60
N LYS A 326 -18.39 -22.47 -11.87
CA LYS A 326 -18.06 -21.05 -11.70
C LYS A 326 -17.59 -20.70 -10.28
N TRP A 327 -18.11 -21.37 -9.24
CA TRP A 327 -17.68 -21.18 -7.86
C TRP A 327 -16.22 -21.60 -7.63
N VAL A 328 -15.87 -22.77 -8.16
CA VAL A 328 -14.50 -23.27 -8.08
C VAL A 328 -13.56 -22.36 -8.87
N ALA A 329 -13.95 -22.00 -10.09
CA ALA A 329 -13.17 -21.09 -10.93
C ALA A 329 -12.95 -19.73 -10.27
N ALA A 330 -13.99 -19.08 -9.74
CA ALA A 330 -13.86 -17.81 -9.02
C ALA A 330 -12.92 -17.93 -7.81
N THR A 331 -13.02 -19.02 -7.05
CA THR A 331 -12.14 -19.28 -5.90
C THR A 331 -10.68 -19.38 -6.34
N ILE A 332 -10.41 -20.16 -7.35
CA ILE A 332 -9.06 -20.39 -7.87
C ILE A 332 -8.50 -19.08 -8.45
N ILE A 333 -9.28 -18.36 -9.27
CA ILE A 333 -8.89 -17.09 -9.88
C ILE A 333 -8.51 -16.07 -8.78
N THR A 334 -9.36 -15.90 -7.76
CA THR A 334 -9.07 -14.95 -6.68
C THR A 334 -7.86 -15.35 -5.84
N LEU A 335 -7.64 -16.66 -5.61
CA LEU A 335 -6.45 -17.15 -4.91
C LEU A 335 -5.17 -16.95 -5.73
N ILE A 336 -5.20 -17.12 -7.06
CA ILE A 336 -4.08 -16.79 -7.94
C ILE A 336 -3.78 -15.28 -7.83
N GLY A 337 -4.80 -14.43 -7.91
CA GLY A 337 -4.65 -13.00 -7.75
C GLY A 337 -3.99 -12.64 -6.42
N LEU A 338 -4.46 -13.23 -5.33
CA LEU A 338 -3.87 -13.06 -4.01
C LEU A 338 -2.38 -13.44 -3.98
N LEU A 339 -2.03 -14.62 -4.48
CA LEU A 339 -0.64 -15.10 -4.49
C LEU A 339 0.26 -14.20 -5.31
N VAL A 340 -0.16 -13.84 -6.52
CA VAL A 340 0.63 -12.98 -7.42
C VAL A 340 0.79 -11.58 -6.85
N THR A 341 -0.28 -10.97 -6.34
CA THR A 341 -0.24 -9.61 -5.79
C THR A 341 0.53 -9.56 -4.46
N MET A 342 0.40 -10.58 -3.61
CA MET A 342 1.22 -10.67 -2.39
C MET A 342 2.72 -10.79 -2.70
N GLY A 343 3.07 -11.51 -3.76
CA GLY A 343 4.45 -11.66 -4.19
C GLY A 343 5.03 -10.36 -4.76
N ILE A 344 4.28 -9.70 -5.64
CA ILE A 344 4.75 -8.48 -6.34
C ILE A 344 4.65 -7.24 -5.42
N GLY A 345 3.71 -7.21 -4.48
CA GLY A 345 3.54 -6.14 -3.49
C GLY A 345 2.97 -4.83 -4.05
N THR A 346 2.44 -4.82 -5.28
CA THR A 346 1.84 -3.64 -5.90
C THR A 346 0.70 -3.99 -6.84
N SER A 347 -0.41 -3.30 -6.69
CA SER A 347 -1.62 -3.48 -7.51
C SER A 347 -1.39 -3.07 -8.96
N PHE A 348 -0.73 -1.96 -9.20
CA PHE A 348 -0.53 -1.37 -10.53
C PHE A 348 0.31 -2.25 -11.45
N GLY A 349 1.37 -2.88 -10.92
CA GLY A 349 2.23 -3.80 -11.66
C GLY A 349 1.61 -5.17 -11.89
N THR A 350 0.71 -5.58 -11.00
CA THR A 350 0.10 -6.92 -11.03
C THR A 350 -1.04 -7.03 -12.03
N VAL A 351 -1.88 -5.99 -12.16
CA VAL A 351 -3.06 -5.99 -13.03
C VAL A 351 -2.75 -6.37 -14.49
N PRO A 352 -1.74 -5.77 -15.17
CA PRO A 352 -1.42 -6.17 -16.55
C PRO A 352 -1.02 -7.63 -16.69
N ILE A 353 -0.32 -8.18 -15.68
CA ILE A 353 0.11 -9.58 -15.66
C ILE A 353 -1.11 -10.51 -15.51
N LEU A 354 -1.99 -10.17 -14.57
CA LEU A 354 -3.19 -10.96 -14.30
C LEU A 354 -4.19 -10.92 -15.47
N ALA A 355 -4.27 -9.81 -16.22
CA ALA A 355 -5.20 -9.67 -17.34
C ALA A 355 -4.95 -10.70 -18.45
N VAL A 356 -3.67 -11.03 -18.72
CA VAL A 356 -3.29 -12.08 -19.69
C VAL A 356 -3.93 -13.42 -19.35
N ILE A 357 -4.18 -13.63 -18.05
CA ILE A 357 -4.69 -14.88 -17.48
C ILE A 357 -6.22 -14.82 -17.32
N TYR A 358 -6.68 -13.79 -16.65
CA TYR A 358 -8.06 -13.68 -16.18
C TYR A 358 -9.03 -13.52 -17.33
N VAL A 359 -8.69 -12.73 -18.35
CA VAL A 359 -9.59 -12.46 -19.46
C VAL A 359 -9.91 -13.73 -20.24
N PRO A 360 -8.92 -14.51 -20.75
CA PRO A 360 -9.22 -15.76 -21.44
C PRO A 360 -9.91 -16.78 -20.53
N LEU A 361 -9.48 -16.86 -19.28
CA LEU A 361 -9.99 -17.85 -18.33
C LEU A 361 -11.44 -17.59 -17.93
N CYS A 362 -11.76 -16.34 -17.57
CA CYS A 362 -13.14 -15.94 -17.25
C CYS A 362 -14.07 -16.12 -18.46
N THR A 363 -13.57 -15.81 -19.66
CA THR A 363 -14.32 -16.02 -20.90
C THR A 363 -14.59 -17.53 -21.13
N ALA A 364 -13.59 -18.37 -20.94
CA ALA A 364 -13.74 -19.83 -21.12
C ALA A 364 -14.73 -20.45 -20.12
N VAL A 365 -14.74 -19.97 -18.87
CA VAL A 365 -15.68 -20.42 -17.82
C VAL A 365 -17.09 -19.82 -17.99
N GLY A 366 -17.23 -18.81 -18.86
CA GLY A 366 -18.52 -18.14 -19.13
C GLY A 366 -18.91 -17.12 -18.06
N PHE A 367 -17.95 -16.44 -17.44
CA PHE A 367 -18.23 -15.26 -16.63
C PHE A 367 -18.64 -14.07 -17.52
N SER A 368 -19.54 -13.23 -17.00
CA SER A 368 -19.93 -11.98 -17.65
C SER A 368 -18.77 -10.97 -17.66
N VAL A 369 -18.86 -9.93 -18.49
CA VAL A 369 -17.90 -8.82 -18.47
C VAL A 369 -17.84 -8.14 -17.10
N PRO A 370 -18.97 -7.78 -16.43
CA PRO A 370 -18.94 -7.23 -15.08
C PRO A 370 -18.30 -8.16 -14.05
N ALA A 371 -18.59 -9.47 -14.08
CA ALA A 371 -17.96 -10.43 -13.18
C ALA A 371 -16.44 -10.51 -13.39
N THR A 372 -15.99 -10.49 -14.63
CA THR A 372 -14.55 -10.47 -14.96
C THR A 372 -13.88 -9.19 -14.49
N ILE A 373 -14.53 -8.03 -14.66
CA ILE A 373 -14.05 -6.74 -14.14
C ILE A 373 -13.92 -6.81 -12.60
N LEU A 374 -14.93 -7.35 -11.91
CA LEU A 374 -14.90 -7.47 -10.46
C LEU A 374 -13.75 -8.35 -9.99
N LEU A 375 -13.60 -9.54 -10.57
CA LEU A 375 -12.50 -10.47 -10.24
C LEU A 375 -11.15 -9.84 -10.50
N MET A 376 -10.99 -9.11 -11.61
CA MET A 376 -9.76 -8.41 -11.97
C MET A 376 -9.42 -7.29 -11.01
N THR A 377 -10.41 -6.46 -10.65
CA THR A 377 -10.27 -5.35 -9.71
C THR A 377 -9.90 -5.86 -8.31
N ILE A 378 -10.60 -6.91 -7.85
CA ILE A 378 -10.32 -7.56 -6.57
C ILE A 378 -8.92 -8.17 -6.57
N ALA A 379 -8.53 -8.86 -7.64
CA ALA A 379 -7.20 -9.46 -7.73
C ALA A 379 -6.06 -8.43 -7.63
N GLY A 380 -6.26 -7.25 -8.21
CA GLY A 380 -5.32 -6.14 -8.04
C GLY A 380 -5.25 -5.61 -6.60
N ALA A 381 -6.35 -5.64 -5.86
CA ALA A 381 -6.40 -5.19 -4.46
C ALA A 381 -5.95 -6.26 -3.46
N LEU A 382 -6.21 -7.55 -3.77
CA LEU A 382 -5.80 -8.67 -2.93
C LEU A 382 -4.28 -8.71 -2.77
N GLY A 383 -3.85 -8.92 -1.55
CA GLY A 383 -2.43 -8.97 -1.22
C GLY A 383 -1.80 -7.59 -0.99
N ASP A 384 -2.28 -6.52 -1.62
CA ASP A 384 -1.78 -5.17 -1.36
C ASP A 384 -2.05 -4.78 0.11
N ALA A 385 -3.30 -4.88 0.55
CA ALA A 385 -3.71 -4.60 1.93
C ALA A 385 -3.31 -5.70 2.94
N GLY A 386 -2.17 -6.31 2.84
CA GLY A 386 -1.72 -7.36 3.78
C GLY A 386 -0.37 -7.95 3.45
N SER A 387 0.21 -7.61 2.29
CA SER A 387 1.56 -8.05 1.93
C SER A 387 2.61 -7.39 2.81
N PRO A 388 3.60 -8.13 3.28
CA PRO A 388 4.75 -7.57 3.98
C PRO A 388 5.58 -6.61 3.12
N ALA A 389 5.46 -6.69 1.81
CA ALA A 389 6.21 -5.89 0.84
C ALA A 389 5.41 -4.71 0.26
N SER A 390 4.13 -4.54 0.66
CA SER A 390 3.30 -3.47 0.15
C SER A 390 3.53 -2.15 0.89
N ASP A 391 3.44 -1.05 0.16
CA ASP A 391 3.48 0.31 0.70
C ASP A 391 2.26 0.60 1.60
N SER A 392 1.11 0.00 1.32
CA SER A 392 -0.11 0.14 2.14
C SER A 392 0.00 -0.51 3.54
N THR A 393 1.00 -1.37 3.76
CA THR A 393 1.34 -1.95 5.07
C THR A 393 2.60 -1.31 5.68
N LEU A 394 3.61 -1.06 4.87
CA LEU A 394 4.87 -0.43 5.30
C LEU A 394 4.65 1.01 5.76
N GLY A 395 3.79 1.77 5.04
CA GLY A 395 3.43 3.13 5.41
C GLY A 395 2.84 3.23 6.82
N PRO A 396 1.71 2.57 7.14
CA PRO A 396 1.18 2.52 8.49
C PRO A 396 2.19 2.10 9.55
N THR A 397 3.01 1.08 9.26
CA THR A 397 4.04 0.60 10.19
C THR A 397 5.07 1.68 10.49
N SER A 398 5.53 2.44 9.49
CA SER A 398 6.56 3.48 9.68
C SER A 398 6.13 4.53 10.71
N GLY A 399 4.85 4.94 10.68
CA GLY A 399 4.31 5.87 11.67
C GLY A 399 4.01 5.24 13.02
N LEU A 400 3.37 4.07 13.03
CA LEU A 400 2.93 3.40 14.26
C LEU A 400 4.09 2.80 15.06
N ASN A 401 5.23 2.50 14.42
CA ASN A 401 6.43 1.96 15.07
C ASN A 401 7.47 3.03 15.42
N ALA A 402 7.15 4.30 15.35
CA ALA A 402 8.11 5.38 15.63
C ALA A 402 8.64 5.40 17.07
N ASP A 403 8.00 4.66 18.00
CA ASP A 403 8.45 4.42 19.37
C ASP A 403 8.95 2.98 19.61
N GLY A 404 9.08 2.17 18.55
CA GLY A 404 9.58 0.79 18.61
C GLY A 404 8.61 -0.22 19.26
N GLN A 405 7.31 0.07 19.32
CA GLN A 405 6.32 -0.79 20.01
C GLN A 405 5.24 -1.35 19.07
N HIS A 406 5.47 -1.34 17.76
CA HIS A 406 4.53 -1.85 16.77
C HIS A 406 5.22 -2.79 15.79
N ASN A 407 4.82 -4.04 15.75
CA ASN A 407 5.42 -5.04 14.87
C ASN A 407 4.76 -5.00 13.48
N HIS A 408 5.57 -4.88 12.42
CA HIS A 408 5.08 -4.79 11.05
C HIS A 408 4.17 -5.97 10.66
N ILE A 409 4.59 -7.19 10.94
CA ILE A 409 3.86 -8.38 10.53
C ILE A 409 2.62 -8.59 11.41
N TRP A 410 2.81 -8.63 12.73
CA TRP A 410 1.74 -9.03 13.66
C TRP A 410 0.76 -7.90 14.01
N ASP A 411 1.18 -6.64 13.89
CA ASP A 411 0.34 -5.50 14.25
C ASP A 411 -0.14 -4.70 13.02
N THR A 412 0.42 -4.96 11.81
CA THR A 412 -0.08 -4.35 10.55
C THR A 412 -0.51 -5.42 9.55
N CYS A 413 0.43 -6.26 9.04
CA CYS A 413 0.13 -7.15 7.91
C CYS A 413 -0.97 -8.17 8.23
N VAL A 414 -0.87 -8.89 9.34
CA VAL A 414 -1.87 -9.90 9.73
C VAL A 414 -3.26 -9.28 9.97
N PRO A 415 -3.41 -8.18 10.75
CA PRO A 415 -4.71 -7.54 10.93
C PRO A 415 -5.33 -7.02 9.63
N THR A 416 -4.56 -6.36 8.78
CA THR A 416 -5.07 -5.82 7.50
C THR A 416 -5.38 -6.93 6.51
N PHE A 417 -4.58 -8.01 6.47
CA PHE A 417 -4.88 -9.20 5.68
C PHE A 417 -6.23 -9.79 6.05
N LEU A 418 -6.45 -10.05 7.34
CA LEU A 418 -7.71 -10.63 7.82
C LEU A 418 -8.90 -9.71 7.56
N ALA A 419 -8.72 -8.39 7.73
CA ALA A 419 -9.77 -7.42 7.52
C ALA A 419 -10.16 -7.29 6.04
N TYR A 420 -9.18 -7.19 5.13
CA TYR A 420 -9.45 -6.80 3.75
C TYR A 420 -9.36 -7.93 2.75
N ASN A 421 -8.33 -8.81 2.85
CA ASN A 421 -8.23 -9.89 1.88
C ASN A 421 -9.34 -10.93 2.05
N VAL A 422 -9.75 -11.23 3.29
CA VAL A 422 -10.85 -12.16 3.51
C VAL A 422 -12.18 -11.59 2.95
N THR A 423 -12.47 -10.31 3.20
CA THR A 423 -13.70 -9.69 2.69
C THR A 423 -13.69 -9.54 1.18
N LEU A 424 -12.55 -9.21 0.57
CA LEU A 424 -12.37 -9.15 -0.88
C LEU A 424 -12.50 -10.53 -1.53
N LEU A 425 -11.89 -11.58 -0.96
CA LEU A 425 -12.04 -12.96 -1.44
C LEU A 425 -13.51 -13.39 -1.45
N VAL A 426 -14.20 -13.18 -0.32
CA VAL A 426 -15.63 -13.51 -0.23
C VAL A 426 -16.44 -12.73 -1.25
N ALA A 427 -16.22 -11.42 -1.39
CA ALA A 427 -16.92 -10.60 -2.37
C ALA A 427 -16.63 -11.06 -3.80
N GLY A 428 -15.37 -11.36 -4.16
CA GLY A 428 -15.00 -11.83 -5.48
C GLY A 428 -15.64 -13.16 -5.83
N ILE A 429 -15.60 -14.12 -4.90
CA ILE A 429 -16.15 -15.45 -5.12
C ILE A 429 -17.68 -15.42 -5.20
N VAL A 430 -18.33 -14.69 -4.30
CA VAL A 430 -19.80 -14.71 -4.19
C VAL A 430 -20.42 -13.80 -5.24
N VAL A 431 -20.02 -12.53 -5.32
CA VAL A 431 -20.71 -11.56 -6.17
C VAL A 431 -20.50 -11.84 -7.66
N SER A 432 -19.34 -12.37 -8.06
CA SER A 432 -19.10 -12.76 -9.46
C SER A 432 -20.06 -13.81 -10.01
N GLN A 433 -20.84 -14.50 -9.17
CA GLN A 433 -21.85 -15.48 -9.61
C GLN A 433 -23.14 -14.82 -10.05
N PHE A 434 -23.41 -13.59 -9.62
CA PHE A 434 -24.73 -12.94 -9.76
C PHE A 434 -24.71 -11.72 -10.69
N ILE A 435 -23.55 -11.30 -11.19
CA ILE A 435 -23.41 -10.12 -12.05
C ILE A 435 -22.90 -10.47 -13.45
#